data_50b59a5fdd2392e75b7e860be74af2c3
#
_entry.id   50b59a5fdd2392e75b7e860be74af2c3
#
_cell.length_a   1.000
_cell.length_b   1.000
_cell.length_c   1.000
_cell.angle_alpha   90.00
_cell.angle_beta   90.00
_cell.angle_gamma   90.00
#
_symmetry.space_group_name_H-M   'P 1'
#
loop_
_entity.id
_entity.type
_entity.pdbx_description
1 polymer ?
#
loop_
_entity_poly.entity_id
_entity_poly.type
_entity_poly.pdbx_seq_one_letter_code
_entity_poly.pdbx_strand_id
1 'polypeptide(L)'
;VADTFGVSQITVDAEGHKEAQGAIINLVQGMRSKHRTFLGGIVSAFTRDYLPNLSTTLIVLAIGATVCYLQSFRLDLPIRSTKARGVNNVYPIRLLHVGALSVSFSYVLLTYIHIFAFALIHLVAKNNSQSIICKVLGHYETVNNILYTPTFPLSLLTPPRSLLSGLFEQPLTFVVYTGFMLITGVWFANHWQAMSGSSARDIAVQFKEQGITLTGRREQSVAKELEKVIPVASTTGAALLALVTVIGEVLGLKG
;
A
#
# COMPACT_ATOMS: atom_id res chain seq x y z
N VAL A 1 -3.88 -14.71 7.08
CA VAL A 1 -4.67 -15.85 7.61
C VAL A 1 -4.01 -16.45 8.85
N ALA A 2 -2.70 -16.72 8.84
CA ALA A 2 -1.99 -17.24 10.02
C ALA A 2 -2.05 -16.28 11.21
N ASP A 3 -1.95 -14.99 10.99
CA ASP A 3 -1.99 -13.95 12.02
C ASP A 3 -3.37 -13.75 12.66
N THR A 4 -4.43 -14.21 12.01
CA THR A 4 -5.80 -14.14 12.53
C THR A 4 -6.30 -15.46 13.09
N PHE A 5 -6.08 -16.56 12.38
CA PHE A 5 -6.63 -17.90 12.69
C PHE A 5 -5.56 -18.97 12.96
N GLY A 6 -4.29 -18.60 13.07
CA GLY A 6 -3.22 -19.57 13.34
C GLY A 6 -3.39 -20.30 14.65
N VAL A 7 -3.42 -21.62 14.60
CA VAL A 7 -3.61 -22.51 15.76
C VAL A 7 -2.28 -22.88 16.42
N SER A 8 -1.15 -22.64 15.73
CA SER A 8 0.19 -22.94 16.28
C SER A 8 0.43 -22.20 17.59
N GLN A 9 0.88 -22.94 18.59
CA GLN A 9 1.19 -22.39 19.91
C GLN A 9 2.66 -22.02 19.99
N ILE A 10 2.93 -20.79 20.44
CA ILE A 10 4.29 -20.27 20.63
C ILE A 10 4.48 -19.99 22.11
N THR A 11 5.62 -20.34 22.66
CA THR A 11 6.01 -19.99 24.02
C THR A 11 6.39 -18.52 24.07
N VAL A 12 5.68 -17.73 24.88
CA VAL A 12 5.87 -16.28 24.98
C VAL A 12 6.73 -15.90 26.19
N ASP A 13 6.64 -16.66 27.28
CA ASP A 13 7.35 -16.36 28.52
C ASP A 13 8.41 -17.41 28.88
N ALA A 14 9.42 -16.97 29.66
CA ALA A 14 10.43 -17.85 30.24
C ALA A 14 9.82 -18.95 31.15
N GLU A 15 8.60 -18.74 31.65
CA GLU A 15 7.81 -19.70 32.45
C GLU A 15 7.10 -20.76 31.58
N GLY A 16 7.24 -20.70 30.25
CA GLY A 16 6.68 -21.71 29.35
C GLY A 16 5.21 -21.53 29.00
N HIS A 17 4.62 -20.36 29.22
CA HIS A 17 3.26 -20.07 28.77
C HIS A 17 3.16 -20.10 27.24
N LYS A 18 2.21 -20.88 26.75
CA LYS A 18 1.95 -21.05 25.32
C LYS A 18 0.73 -20.23 24.91
N GLU A 19 0.93 -19.36 23.93
CA GLU A 19 -0.17 -18.60 23.32
C GLU A 19 -0.32 -18.96 21.84
N ALA A 20 -1.57 -18.93 21.34
CA ALA A 20 -1.81 -19.15 19.92
C ALA A 20 -1.30 -17.98 19.08
N GLN A 21 -0.74 -18.28 17.92
CA GLN A 21 -0.25 -17.27 16.99
C GLN A 21 -1.38 -16.36 16.49
N GLY A 22 -2.53 -16.91 16.15
CA GLY A 22 -3.68 -16.17 15.64
C GLY A 22 -4.34 -15.28 16.69
N ALA A 23 -4.65 -14.04 16.34
CA ALA A 23 -5.25 -13.07 17.25
C ALA A 23 -6.64 -13.51 17.77
N ILE A 24 -7.47 -14.06 16.89
CA ILE A 24 -8.83 -14.53 17.27
C ILE A 24 -8.74 -15.80 18.11
N ILE A 25 -7.88 -16.74 17.78
CA ILE A 25 -7.69 -17.96 18.55
C ILE A 25 -7.15 -17.64 19.94
N ASN A 26 -6.22 -16.68 20.05
CA ASN A 26 -5.71 -16.21 21.33
C ASN A 26 -6.80 -15.55 22.19
N LEU A 27 -7.71 -14.77 21.57
CA LEU A 27 -8.86 -14.21 22.27
C LEU A 27 -9.73 -15.30 22.90
N VAL A 28 -10.08 -16.33 22.13
CA VAL A 28 -10.89 -17.47 22.60
C VAL A 28 -10.17 -18.24 23.71
N GLN A 29 -8.87 -18.47 23.58
CA GLN A 29 -8.06 -19.10 24.63
C GLN A 29 -8.00 -18.26 25.91
N GLY A 30 -7.81 -16.94 25.78
CA GLY A 30 -7.79 -16.01 26.91
C GLY A 30 -9.10 -15.99 27.69
N MET A 31 -10.23 -16.05 26.97
CA MET A 31 -11.56 -16.13 27.58
C MET A 31 -11.84 -17.48 28.27
N ARG A 32 -11.24 -18.56 27.79
CA ARG A 32 -11.42 -19.92 28.32
C ARG A 32 -10.41 -20.28 29.42
N SER A 33 -9.32 -19.54 29.57
CA SER A 33 -8.28 -19.86 30.53
C SER A 33 -8.72 -19.58 31.95
N LYS A 34 -8.51 -20.55 32.87
CA LYS A 34 -8.82 -20.41 34.29
C LYS A 34 -7.87 -19.43 35.04
N HIS A 35 -6.77 -19.08 34.43
CA HIS A 35 -5.72 -18.25 35.06
C HIS A 35 -5.86 -16.76 34.84
N ARG A 36 -6.75 -16.33 33.96
CA ARG A 36 -6.99 -14.90 33.66
C ARG A 36 -8.46 -14.56 33.85
N THR A 37 -8.75 -13.38 34.41
CA THR A 37 -10.11 -12.83 34.43
C THR A 37 -10.58 -12.62 32.99
N PHE A 38 -11.88 -12.78 32.74
CA PHE A 38 -12.48 -12.60 31.40
C PHE A 38 -12.05 -11.26 30.72
N LEU A 39 -12.10 -10.17 31.49
CA LEU A 39 -11.63 -8.86 31.03
C LEU A 39 -10.13 -8.84 30.77
N GLY A 40 -9.33 -9.47 31.62
CA GLY A 40 -7.88 -9.58 31.42
C GLY A 40 -7.51 -10.35 30.16
N GLY A 41 -8.26 -11.38 29.81
CA GLY A 41 -8.11 -12.12 28.54
C GLY A 41 -8.39 -11.26 27.31
N ILE A 42 -9.44 -10.44 27.35
CA ILE A 42 -9.78 -9.50 26.28
C ILE A 42 -8.69 -8.43 26.15
N VAL A 43 -8.30 -7.77 27.23
CA VAL A 43 -7.28 -6.73 27.21
C VAL A 43 -5.96 -7.28 26.66
N SER A 44 -5.54 -8.47 27.07
CA SER A 44 -4.29 -9.07 26.56
C SER A 44 -4.35 -9.40 25.07
N ALA A 45 -5.52 -9.75 24.52
CA ALA A 45 -5.69 -9.98 23.09
C ALA A 45 -5.50 -8.71 22.25
N PHE A 46 -5.80 -7.53 22.81
CA PHE A 46 -5.60 -6.24 22.15
C PHE A 46 -4.19 -5.65 22.33
N THR A 47 -3.53 -5.96 23.43
CA THR A 47 -2.29 -5.27 23.86
C THR A 47 -1.03 -6.12 23.79
N ARG A 48 -1.08 -7.34 23.23
CA ARG A 48 0.12 -8.16 23.15
C ARG A 48 1.13 -7.61 22.11
N ASP A 49 2.39 -7.54 22.49
CA ASP A 49 3.43 -6.85 21.72
C ASP A 49 4.20 -7.74 20.75
N TYR A 50 4.42 -9.01 21.09
CA TYR A 50 5.33 -9.91 20.35
C TYR A 50 4.64 -10.70 19.22
N LEU A 51 3.34 -10.86 19.27
CA LEU A 51 2.56 -11.60 18.32
C LEU A 51 1.45 -10.69 17.73
N PRO A 52 0.87 -11.03 16.57
CA PRO A 52 -0.24 -10.28 15.99
C PRO A 52 -1.38 -10.11 17.02
N ASN A 53 -1.83 -8.89 17.23
CA ASN A 53 -2.91 -8.57 18.15
C ASN A 53 -4.22 -8.29 17.42
N LEU A 54 -5.33 -8.25 18.18
CA LEU A 54 -6.65 -8.00 17.61
C LEU A 54 -6.79 -6.56 17.10
N SER A 55 -6.04 -5.60 17.67
CA SER A 55 -5.99 -4.21 17.18
C SER A 55 -5.48 -4.13 15.74
N THR A 56 -4.44 -4.88 15.39
CA THR A 56 -3.92 -4.96 14.02
C THR A 56 -4.97 -5.51 13.05
N THR A 57 -5.70 -6.54 13.46
CA THR A 57 -6.80 -7.09 12.64
C THR A 57 -7.91 -6.07 12.39
N LEU A 58 -8.30 -5.29 13.38
CA LEU A 58 -9.29 -4.22 13.24
C LEU A 58 -8.80 -3.11 12.30
N ILE A 59 -7.52 -2.74 12.39
CA ILE A 59 -6.90 -1.76 11.49
C ILE A 59 -6.93 -2.26 10.04
N VAL A 60 -6.59 -3.53 9.79
CA VAL A 60 -6.68 -4.15 8.46
C VAL A 60 -8.10 -4.06 7.91
N LEU A 61 -9.10 -4.39 8.71
CA LEU A 61 -10.51 -4.30 8.31
C LEU A 61 -10.93 -2.85 8.01
N ALA A 62 -10.51 -1.90 8.83
CA ALA A 62 -10.80 -0.48 8.62
C ALA A 62 -10.18 0.05 7.32
N ILE A 63 -8.92 -0.31 7.04
CA ILE A 63 -8.24 0.06 5.80
C ILE A 63 -8.89 -0.60 4.59
N GLY A 64 -9.24 -1.90 4.69
CA GLY A 64 -9.98 -2.60 3.65
C GLY A 64 -11.32 -1.94 3.35
N ALA A 65 -12.08 -1.57 4.37
CA ALA A 65 -13.33 -0.83 4.23
C ALA A 65 -13.12 0.55 3.58
N THR A 66 -12.06 1.27 3.93
CA THR A 66 -11.71 2.56 3.32
C THR A 66 -11.38 2.41 1.84
N VAL A 67 -10.61 1.40 1.47
CA VAL A 67 -10.29 1.10 0.06
C VAL A 67 -11.54 0.72 -0.72
N CYS A 68 -12.42 -0.11 -0.16
CA CYS A 68 -13.70 -0.46 -0.79
C CYS A 68 -14.59 0.77 -0.99
N TYR A 69 -14.62 1.67 -0.01
CA TYR A 69 -15.34 2.94 -0.13
C TYR A 69 -14.74 3.83 -1.23
N LEU A 70 -13.42 3.95 -1.31
CA LEU A 70 -12.76 4.69 -2.38
C LEU A 70 -13.01 4.09 -3.77
N GLN A 71 -13.16 2.78 -3.87
CA GLN A 71 -13.50 2.11 -5.14
C GLN A 71 -14.92 2.43 -5.62
N SER A 72 -15.82 2.82 -4.72
CA SER A 72 -17.18 3.22 -5.09
C SER A 72 -17.24 4.62 -5.73
N PHE A 73 -16.23 5.45 -5.55
CA PHE A 73 -16.17 6.76 -6.21
C PHE A 73 -15.94 6.61 -7.69
N ARG A 74 -16.86 7.15 -8.46
CA ARG A 74 -16.82 7.17 -9.91
C ARG A 74 -17.41 8.48 -10.43
N LEU A 75 -16.91 8.92 -11.56
CA LEU A 75 -17.52 10.00 -12.33
C LEU A 75 -18.28 9.38 -13.50
N ASP A 76 -19.58 9.56 -13.51
CA ASP A 76 -20.45 9.07 -14.56
C ASP A 76 -20.52 10.11 -15.69
N LEU A 77 -19.96 9.77 -16.86
CA LEU A 77 -20.07 10.60 -18.05
C LEU A 77 -21.29 10.16 -18.86
N PRO A 78 -22.23 11.07 -19.16
CA PRO A 78 -23.37 10.73 -19.99
C PRO A 78 -22.92 10.48 -21.43
N ILE A 79 -23.22 9.29 -21.94
CA ILE A 79 -22.91 8.87 -23.30
C ILE A 79 -24.23 8.63 -24.10
N ARG A 80 -24.14 8.85 -25.40
CA ARG A 80 -25.27 8.64 -26.33
C ARG A 80 -24.79 7.81 -27.52
N SER A 81 -25.58 6.82 -27.91
CA SER A 81 -25.32 6.06 -29.12
C SER A 81 -25.74 6.86 -30.35
N THR A 82 -24.87 6.95 -31.35
CA THR A 82 -25.19 7.54 -32.66
C THR A 82 -25.99 6.60 -33.55
N LYS A 83 -25.88 5.27 -33.27
CA LYS A 83 -26.54 4.23 -34.08
C LYS A 83 -27.96 3.90 -33.62
N ALA A 84 -28.28 4.13 -32.34
CA ALA A 84 -29.59 3.84 -31.77
C ALA A 84 -30.17 5.10 -31.11
N ARG A 85 -31.27 5.62 -31.66
CA ARG A 85 -31.98 6.77 -31.07
C ARG A 85 -32.63 6.35 -29.74
N GLY A 86 -32.40 7.13 -28.69
CA GLY A 86 -33.07 6.97 -27.39
C GLY A 86 -32.33 6.14 -26.34
N VAL A 87 -31.19 5.54 -26.66
CA VAL A 87 -30.38 4.83 -25.66
C VAL A 87 -29.36 5.80 -25.04
N ASN A 88 -29.66 6.24 -23.84
CA ASN A 88 -28.75 7.02 -23.01
C ASN A 88 -28.13 6.09 -21.97
N ASN A 89 -26.82 5.97 -22.00
CA ASN A 89 -26.02 5.22 -21.04
C ASN A 89 -25.03 6.13 -20.33
N VAL A 90 -24.38 5.61 -19.30
CA VAL A 90 -23.37 6.32 -18.52
C VAL A 90 -22.04 5.56 -18.63
N TYR A 91 -20.96 6.26 -18.89
CA TYR A 91 -19.60 5.68 -18.84
C TYR A 91 -18.96 6.03 -17.51
N PRO A 92 -18.75 5.07 -16.62
CA PRO A 92 -18.15 5.32 -15.31
C PRO A 92 -16.63 5.41 -15.41
N ILE A 93 -16.05 6.52 -14.92
CA ILE A 93 -14.62 6.66 -14.71
C ILE A 93 -14.36 6.48 -13.22
N ARG A 94 -13.67 5.41 -12.84
CA ARG A 94 -13.38 5.10 -11.45
C ARG A 94 -12.22 5.95 -10.93
N LEU A 95 -12.30 6.36 -9.66
CA LEU A 95 -11.21 7.07 -8.99
C LEU A 95 -9.95 6.21 -8.91
N LEU A 96 -10.08 4.94 -8.54
CA LEU A 96 -8.99 3.97 -8.52
C LEU A 96 -8.83 3.29 -9.89
N HIS A 97 -8.55 4.07 -10.92
CA HIS A 97 -8.47 3.59 -12.31
C HIS A 97 -7.36 2.55 -12.52
N VAL A 98 -6.20 2.78 -11.96
CA VAL A 98 -5.07 1.84 -11.99
C VAL A 98 -5.15 0.79 -10.85
N GLY A 99 -5.92 1.08 -9.80
CA GLY A 99 -6.10 0.21 -8.66
C GLY A 99 -4.81 -0.05 -7.88
N ALA A 100 -4.65 -1.27 -7.38
CA ALA A 100 -3.51 -1.66 -6.55
C ALA A 100 -2.18 -1.78 -7.32
N LEU A 101 -2.20 -1.78 -8.65
CA LEU A 101 -0.98 -1.95 -9.47
C LEU A 101 0.05 -0.85 -9.21
N SER A 102 -0.40 0.40 -9.01
CA SER A 102 0.50 1.52 -8.75
C SER A 102 1.29 1.34 -7.44
N VAL A 103 0.62 0.89 -6.39
CA VAL A 103 1.26 0.62 -5.09
C VAL A 103 2.14 -0.62 -5.17
N SER A 104 1.68 -1.68 -5.81
CA SER A 104 2.48 -2.89 -6.03
C SER A 104 3.78 -2.58 -6.78
N PHE A 105 3.72 -1.72 -7.80
CA PHE A 105 4.91 -1.27 -8.52
C PHE A 105 5.88 -0.52 -7.60
N SER A 106 5.38 0.36 -6.75
CA SER A 106 6.21 1.10 -5.79
C SER A 106 6.93 0.16 -4.82
N TYR A 107 6.25 -0.88 -4.31
CA TYR A 107 6.87 -1.90 -3.45
C TYR A 107 7.91 -2.74 -4.18
N VAL A 108 7.63 -3.17 -5.40
CA VAL A 108 8.57 -3.93 -6.22
C VAL A 108 9.82 -3.09 -6.48
N LEU A 109 9.67 -1.82 -6.85
CA LEU A 109 10.79 -0.92 -7.08
C LEU A 109 11.62 -0.72 -5.80
N LEU A 110 10.96 -0.50 -4.66
CA LEU A 110 11.61 -0.37 -3.36
C LEU A 110 12.42 -1.62 -3.00
N THR A 111 11.83 -2.80 -3.22
CA THR A 111 12.48 -4.09 -2.98
C THR A 111 13.72 -4.26 -3.86
N TYR A 112 13.63 -3.94 -5.13
CA TYR A 112 14.80 -3.99 -6.04
C TYR A 112 15.90 -3.01 -5.64
N ILE A 113 15.55 -1.81 -5.21
CA ILE A 113 16.54 -0.83 -4.71
C ILE A 113 17.27 -1.42 -3.49
N HIS A 114 16.56 -2.02 -2.54
CA HIS A 114 17.16 -2.62 -1.36
C HIS A 114 18.02 -3.85 -1.69
N ILE A 115 17.56 -4.73 -2.57
CA ILE A 115 18.34 -5.90 -3.02
C ILE A 115 19.62 -5.46 -3.73
N PHE A 116 19.52 -4.49 -4.63
CA PHE A 116 20.67 -3.99 -5.37
C PHE A 116 21.68 -3.30 -4.45
N ALA A 117 21.20 -2.48 -3.53
CA ALA A 117 22.04 -1.83 -2.53
C ALA A 117 22.73 -2.86 -1.61
N PHE A 118 22.00 -3.87 -1.16
CA PHE A 118 22.56 -4.96 -0.37
C PHE A 118 23.65 -5.71 -1.14
N ALA A 119 23.38 -6.06 -2.39
CA ALA A 119 24.37 -6.74 -3.23
C ALA A 119 25.63 -5.89 -3.45
N LEU A 120 25.51 -4.60 -3.73
CA LEU A 120 26.65 -3.70 -3.88
C LEU A 120 27.45 -3.58 -2.58
N ILE A 121 26.80 -3.41 -1.45
CA ILE A 121 27.46 -3.23 -0.16
C ILE A 121 28.17 -4.51 0.28
N HIS A 122 27.57 -5.68 0.12
CA HIS A 122 28.14 -6.95 0.60
C HIS A 122 29.10 -7.59 -0.39
N LEU A 123 28.77 -7.59 -1.70
CA LEU A 123 29.60 -8.27 -2.71
C LEU A 123 30.76 -7.43 -3.19
N VAL A 124 30.56 -6.13 -3.39
CA VAL A 124 31.61 -5.24 -3.95
C VAL A 124 32.38 -4.55 -2.84
N ALA A 125 31.71 -3.93 -1.88
CA ALA A 125 32.34 -3.16 -0.82
C ALA A 125 32.70 -3.99 0.42
N LYS A 126 32.26 -5.26 0.50
CA LYS A 126 32.45 -6.16 1.66
C LYS A 126 32.04 -5.53 2.99
N ASN A 127 31.01 -4.71 2.96
CA ASN A 127 30.49 -3.94 4.11
C ASN A 127 31.55 -3.07 4.82
N ASN A 128 32.55 -2.60 4.08
CA ASN A 128 33.61 -1.75 4.61
C ASN A 128 33.16 -0.28 4.61
N SER A 129 33.02 0.33 5.77
CA SER A 129 32.58 1.72 5.95
C SER A 129 33.50 2.75 5.28
N GLN A 130 34.73 2.40 4.94
CA GLN A 130 35.67 3.26 4.24
C GLN A 130 35.50 3.25 2.71
N SER A 131 34.75 2.29 2.18
CA SER A 131 34.47 2.21 0.75
C SER A 131 33.60 3.37 0.28
N ILE A 132 33.85 3.87 -0.95
CA ILE A 132 33.04 4.93 -1.57
C ILE A 132 31.57 4.49 -1.67
N ILE A 133 31.32 3.23 -1.97
CA ILE A 133 29.97 2.66 -2.08
C ILE A 133 29.24 2.76 -0.73
N CYS A 134 29.91 2.38 0.37
CA CYS A 134 29.33 2.50 1.71
C CYS A 134 29.19 3.95 2.18
N LYS A 135 30.04 4.87 1.69
CA LYS A 135 29.87 6.30 1.98
C LYS A 135 28.66 6.92 1.27
N VAL A 136 28.29 6.41 0.10
CA VAL A 136 27.16 6.91 -0.70
C VAL A 136 25.86 6.22 -0.32
N LEU A 137 25.85 4.88 -0.18
CA LEU A 137 24.64 4.08 0.06
C LEU A 137 24.39 3.80 1.55
N GLY A 138 25.40 3.99 2.41
CA GLY A 138 25.38 3.52 3.79
C GLY A 138 25.92 2.09 3.91
N HIS A 139 25.94 1.57 5.12
CA HIS A 139 26.36 0.20 5.41
C HIS A 139 25.28 -0.51 6.23
N TYR A 140 25.37 -1.82 6.32
CA TYR A 140 24.44 -2.62 7.12
C TYR A 140 25.06 -2.89 8.49
N GLU A 141 24.32 -2.55 9.55
CA GLU A 141 24.67 -2.86 10.92
C GLU A 141 23.89 -4.09 11.39
N THR A 142 24.52 -4.94 12.15
CA THR A 142 23.89 -6.09 12.78
C THR A 142 23.33 -5.71 14.14
N VAL A 143 22.02 -5.80 14.30
CA VAL A 143 21.36 -5.66 15.60
C VAL A 143 21.16 -7.05 16.18
N ASN A 144 21.67 -7.27 17.39
CA ASN A 144 21.61 -8.57 18.10
C ASN A 144 22.16 -9.77 17.31
N ASN A 145 23.15 -9.56 16.44
CA ASN A 145 23.77 -10.58 15.56
C ASN A 145 22.82 -11.34 14.63
N ILE A 146 21.60 -10.91 14.47
CA ILE A 146 20.57 -11.62 13.68
C ILE A 146 19.98 -10.71 12.60
N LEU A 147 19.78 -9.44 12.89
CA LEU A 147 19.07 -8.50 11.99
C LEU A 147 20.05 -7.53 11.34
N TYR A 148 20.03 -7.48 10.00
CA TYR A 148 20.76 -6.47 9.25
C TYR A 148 19.87 -5.23 9.06
N THR A 149 20.31 -4.09 9.57
CA THR A 149 19.62 -2.80 9.38
C THR A 149 20.47 -1.86 8.56
N PRO A 150 19.91 -1.22 7.51
CA PRO A 150 20.66 -0.25 6.72
C PRO A 150 20.85 1.05 7.52
N THR A 151 22.01 1.68 7.33
CA THR A 151 22.29 3.02 7.86
C THR A 151 21.93 4.11 6.86
N PHE A 152 22.00 5.39 7.29
CA PHE A 152 21.81 6.53 6.42
C PHE A 152 22.76 6.48 5.20
N PRO A 153 22.34 6.78 3.94
CA PRO A 153 21.01 7.28 3.55
C PRO A 153 19.97 6.20 3.18
N LEU A 154 20.36 4.94 3.05
CA LEU A 154 19.44 3.86 2.63
C LEU A 154 18.29 3.63 3.64
N SER A 155 18.53 3.92 4.91
CA SER A 155 17.50 3.86 5.95
C SER A 155 16.31 4.79 5.71
N LEU A 156 16.48 5.85 4.91
CA LEU A 156 15.40 6.77 4.55
C LEU A 156 14.30 6.10 3.68
N LEU A 157 14.63 5.03 2.99
CA LEU A 157 13.70 4.26 2.17
C LEU A 157 13.09 3.07 2.90
N THR A 158 13.28 2.95 4.21
CA THR A 158 12.63 1.92 5.03
C THR A 158 11.34 2.46 5.65
N PRO A 159 10.28 1.64 5.75
CA PRO A 159 9.05 2.07 6.40
C PRO A 159 9.28 2.37 7.88
N PRO A 160 8.69 3.43 8.44
CA PRO A 160 8.78 3.74 9.84
C PRO A 160 8.12 2.66 10.70
N ARG A 161 8.68 2.38 11.87
CA ARG A 161 8.19 1.30 12.74
C ARG A 161 6.85 1.60 13.42
N SER A 162 6.56 2.87 13.70
CA SER A 162 5.31 3.32 14.29
C SER A 162 5.06 4.79 13.97
N LEU A 163 3.82 5.26 14.19
CA LEU A 163 3.43 6.67 14.02
C LEU A 163 4.29 7.61 14.87
N LEU A 164 4.46 7.26 16.14
CA LEU A 164 5.21 8.10 17.08
C LEU A 164 6.69 8.15 16.72
N SER A 165 7.32 7.01 16.47
CA SER A 165 8.72 6.97 16.07
C SER A 165 8.95 7.61 14.70
N GLY A 166 8.02 7.42 13.74
CA GLY A 166 8.11 8.03 12.42
C GLY A 166 8.02 9.55 12.44
N LEU A 167 7.11 10.12 13.25
CA LEU A 167 6.90 11.56 13.30
C LEU A 167 7.89 12.30 14.20
N PHE A 168 8.29 11.71 15.34
CA PHE A 168 9.08 12.39 16.35
C PHE A 168 10.56 12.00 16.35
N GLU A 169 10.88 10.74 16.11
CA GLU A 169 12.26 10.26 16.13
C GLU A 169 12.93 10.35 14.75
N GLN A 170 12.16 10.06 13.68
CA GLN A 170 12.69 9.99 12.32
C GLN A 170 11.77 10.69 11.31
N PRO A 171 11.51 12.01 11.46
CA PRO A 171 10.60 12.73 10.56
C PRO A 171 11.10 12.73 9.11
N LEU A 172 12.41 12.78 8.89
CA LEU A 172 13.01 12.75 7.56
C LEU A 172 12.75 11.42 6.85
N THR A 173 12.90 10.29 7.54
CA THR A 173 12.60 8.96 7.00
C THR A 173 11.13 8.85 6.61
N PHE A 174 10.24 9.32 7.46
CA PHE A 174 8.79 9.32 7.18
C PHE A 174 8.46 10.13 5.92
N VAL A 175 8.99 11.35 5.80
CA VAL A 175 8.73 12.23 4.65
C VAL A 175 9.31 11.66 3.37
N VAL A 176 10.55 11.17 3.39
CA VAL A 176 11.22 10.61 2.20
C VAL A 176 10.52 9.34 1.74
N TYR A 177 10.17 8.44 2.66
CA TYR A 177 9.46 7.21 2.33
C TYR A 177 8.07 7.48 1.73
N THR A 178 7.29 8.36 2.36
CA THR A 178 5.96 8.75 1.86
C THR A 178 6.07 9.43 0.50
N GLY A 179 7.02 10.34 0.33
CA GLY A 179 7.29 11.01 -0.93
C GLY A 179 7.67 10.02 -2.04
N PHE A 180 8.52 9.05 -1.75
CA PHE A 180 8.89 7.99 -2.68
C PHE A 180 7.67 7.18 -3.13
N MET A 181 6.84 6.73 -2.20
CA MET A 181 5.64 5.96 -2.49
C MET A 181 4.64 6.75 -3.34
N LEU A 182 4.42 8.03 -3.02
CA LEU A 182 3.55 8.91 -3.78
C LEU A 182 4.06 9.16 -5.20
N ILE A 183 5.31 9.56 -5.33
CA ILE A 183 5.91 9.92 -6.63
C ILE A 183 5.95 8.70 -7.55
N THR A 184 6.41 7.56 -7.07
CA THR A 184 6.49 6.33 -7.89
C THR A 184 5.12 5.79 -8.25
N GLY A 185 4.15 5.83 -7.35
CA GLY A 185 2.78 5.41 -7.61
C GLY A 185 2.09 6.28 -8.66
N VAL A 186 2.19 7.58 -8.55
CA VAL A 186 1.63 8.54 -9.52
C VAL A 186 2.34 8.43 -10.88
N TRP A 187 3.66 8.34 -10.88
CA TRP A 187 4.43 8.14 -12.12
C TRP A 187 4.00 6.88 -12.85
N PHE A 188 3.91 5.76 -12.15
CA PHE A 188 3.45 4.51 -12.73
C PHE A 188 2.02 4.61 -13.26
N ALA A 189 1.09 5.22 -12.50
CA ALA A 189 -0.28 5.39 -12.92
C ALA A 189 -0.41 6.15 -14.24
N ASN A 190 0.37 7.22 -14.41
CA ASN A 190 0.39 7.99 -15.66
C ASN A 190 0.92 7.19 -16.86
N HIS A 191 1.99 6.44 -16.65
CA HIS A 191 2.57 5.63 -17.74
C HIS A 191 1.74 4.39 -18.06
N TRP A 192 1.13 3.79 -17.05
CA TRP A 192 0.27 2.62 -17.24
C TRP A 192 -0.93 2.90 -18.14
N GLN A 193 -1.52 4.08 -18.03
CA GLN A 193 -2.62 4.48 -18.92
C GLN A 193 -2.21 4.44 -20.39
N ALA A 194 -1.04 4.96 -20.72
CA ALA A 194 -0.54 4.97 -22.09
C ALA A 194 -0.21 3.56 -22.61
N MET A 195 0.32 2.69 -21.72
CA MET A 195 0.71 1.32 -22.10
C MET A 195 -0.45 0.35 -22.18
N SER A 196 -1.46 0.51 -21.31
CA SER A 196 -2.60 -0.42 -21.21
C SER A 196 -3.72 -0.16 -22.20
N GLY A 197 -3.62 0.86 -23.06
CA GLY A 197 -4.68 1.23 -23.99
C GLY A 197 -5.89 1.86 -23.32
N SER A 198 -5.75 2.36 -22.09
CA SER A 198 -6.80 3.04 -21.34
C SER A 198 -6.59 4.56 -21.26
N SER A 199 -5.74 5.11 -22.13
CA SER A 199 -5.58 6.56 -22.24
C SER A 199 -6.83 7.24 -22.79
N ALA A 200 -6.97 8.53 -22.54
CA ALA A 200 -8.09 9.30 -23.05
C ALA A 200 -8.25 9.20 -24.58
N ARG A 201 -7.14 9.14 -25.31
CA ARG A 201 -7.12 9.01 -26.76
C ARG A 201 -7.60 7.63 -27.20
N ASP A 202 -7.14 6.57 -26.55
CA ASP A 202 -7.52 5.19 -26.87
C ASP A 202 -9.02 4.97 -26.62
N ILE A 203 -9.54 5.48 -25.52
CA ILE A 203 -10.98 5.43 -25.21
C ILE A 203 -11.80 6.25 -26.21
N ALA A 204 -11.31 7.40 -26.63
CA ALA A 204 -11.99 8.22 -27.65
C ALA A 204 -12.06 7.49 -29.01
N VAL A 205 -11.00 6.79 -29.41
CA VAL A 205 -10.99 5.94 -30.61
C VAL A 205 -12.00 4.80 -30.49
N GLN A 206 -12.03 4.09 -29.36
CA GLN A 206 -13.01 3.04 -29.11
C GLN A 206 -14.45 3.56 -29.16
N PHE A 207 -14.72 4.75 -28.61
CA PHE A 207 -16.03 5.38 -28.69
C PHE A 207 -16.44 5.69 -30.14
N LYS A 208 -15.49 6.19 -30.93
CA LYS A 208 -15.74 6.47 -32.36
C LYS A 208 -16.06 5.19 -33.12
N GLU A 209 -15.33 4.11 -32.91
CA GLU A 209 -15.55 2.80 -33.53
C GLU A 209 -16.91 2.20 -33.14
N GLN A 210 -17.30 2.35 -31.89
CA GLN A 210 -18.58 1.87 -31.37
C GLN A 210 -19.77 2.80 -31.72
N GLY A 211 -19.49 3.99 -32.26
CA GLY A 211 -20.51 4.99 -32.55
C GLY A 211 -21.14 5.58 -31.29
N ILE A 212 -20.30 5.85 -30.26
CA ILE A 212 -20.69 6.44 -28.98
C ILE A 212 -20.14 7.86 -28.91
N THR A 213 -20.97 8.81 -28.46
CA THR A 213 -20.57 10.20 -28.21
C THR A 213 -20.97 10.64 -26.82
N LEU A 214 -20.29 11.66 -26.29
CA LEU A 214 -20.71 12.33 -25.07
C LEU A 214 -21.92 13.22 -25.35
N THR A 215 -22.92 13.17 -24.48
CA THR A 215 -24.15 13.97 -24.62
C THR A 215 -23.82 15.45 -24.62
N GLY A 216 -24.26 16.16 -25.65
CA GLY A 216 -24.04 17.62 -25.78
C GLY A 216 -22.67 18.02 -26.34
N ARG A 217 -21.85 17.09 -26.80
CA ARG A 217 -20.51 17.36 -27.37
C ARG A 217 -20.38 16.78 -28.78
N ARG A 218 -19.58 17.44 -29.62
CA ARG A 218 -19.23 16.92 -30.94
C ARG A 218 -18.17 15.80 -30.80
N GLU A 219 -18.17 14.84 -31.72
CA GLU A 219 -17.20 13.70 -31.71
C GLU A 219 -15.74 14.13 -31.60
N GLN A 220 -15.39 15.25 -32.23
CA GLN A 220 -14.02 15.80 -32.18
C GLN A 220 -13.58 16.30 -30.79
N SER A 221 -14.53 16.60 -29.90
CA SER A 221 -14.24 17.12 -28.57
C SER A 221 -14.22 16.04 -27.48
N VAL A 222 -14.58 14.79 -27.80
CA VAL A 222 -14.64 13.69 -26.83
C VAL A 222 -13.26 13.41 -26.23
N ALA A 223 -12.21 13.34 -27.06
CA ALA A 223 -10.84 13.12 -26.60
C ALA A 223 -10.39 14.20 -25.62
N LYS A 224 -10.68 15.47 -25.91
CA LYS A 224 -10.31 16.60 -25.04
C LYS A 224 -11.02 16.57 -23.68
N GLU A 225 -12.27 16.15 -23.64
CA GLU A 225 -13.00 16.01 -22.38
C GLU A 225 -12.49 14.83 -21.56
N LEU A 226 -12.18 13.70 -22.18
CA LEU A 226 -11.55 12.56 -21.52
C LEU A 226 -10.15 12.88 -21.02
N GLU A 227 -9.35 13.64 -21.77
CA GLU A 227 -8.02 14.09 -21.36
C GLU A 227 -8.04 14.99 -20.10
N LYS A 228 -9.15 15.63 -19.79
CA LYS A 228 -9.30 16.41 -18.56
C LYS A 228 -9.58 15.53 -17.34
N VAL A 229 -10.26 14.43 -17.52
CA VAL A 229 -10.82 13.63 -16.41
C VAL A 229 -9.94 12.41 -16.11
N ILE A 230 -9.54 11.63 -17.12
CA ILE A 230 -8.83 10.36 -16.91
C ILE A 230 -7.47 10.53 -16.22
N PRO A 231 -6.57 11.45 -16.64
CA PRO A 231 -5.31 11.65 -15.95
C PRO A 231 -5.49 12.10 -14.49
N VAL A 232 -6.45 12.98 -14.24
CA VAL A 232 -6.76 13.46 -12.89
C VAL A 232 -7.27 12.32 -12.01
N ALA A 233 -8.19 11.51 -12.49
CA ALA A 233 -8.69 10.35 -11.76
C ALA A 233 -7.57 9.36 -11.43
N SER A 234 -6.70 9.06 -12.39
CA SER A 234 -5.59 8.14 -12.23
C SER A 234 -4.56 8.62 -11.20
N THR A 235 -4.11 9.87 -11.33
CA THR A 235 -3.11 10.45 -10.42
C THR A 235 -3.66 10.60 -9.01
N THR A 236 -4.89 11.09 -8.87
CA THR A 236 -5.55 11.25 -7.57
C THR A 236 -5.79 9.89 -6.90
N GLY A 237 -6.27 8.91 -7.66
CA GLY A 237 -6.50 7.55 -7.15
C GLY A 237 -5.22 6.87 -6.70
N ALA A 238 -4.14 6.98 -7.47
CA ALA A 238 -2.83 6.44 -7.11
C ALA A 238 -2.26 7.12 -5.86
N ALA A 239 -2.38 8.44 -5.75
CA ALA A 239 -1.93 9.19 -4.58
C ALA A 239 -2.71 8.81 -3.32
N LEU A 240 -4.04 8.73 -3.40
CA LEU A 240 -4.88 8.32 -2.27
C LEU A 240 -4.57 6.90 -1.82
N LEU A 241 -4.40 5.97 -2.75
CA LEU A 241 -4.08 4.58 -2.41
C LEU A 241 -2.69 4.46 -1.77
N ALA A 242 -1.70 5.19 -2.27
CA ALA A 242 -0.37 5.26 -1.66
C ALA A 242 -0.42 5.83 -0.24
N LEU A 243 -1.19 6.89 0.01
CA LEU A 243 -1.38 7.45 1.34
C LEU A 243 -2.04 6.47 2.29
N VAL A 244 -3.11 5.80 1.88
CA VAL A 244 -3.78 4.76 2.68
C VAL A 244 -2.83 3.64 3.03
N THR A 245 -1.98 3.23 2.09
CA THR A 245 -0.98 2.18 2.31
C THR A 245 0.08 2.60 3.33
N VAL A 246 0.63 3.81 3.19
CA VAL A 246 1.61 4.35 4.15
C VAL A 246 1.01 4.50 5.54
N ILE A 247 -0.22 4.98 5.65
CA ILE A 247 -0.93 5.06 6.93
C ILE A 247 -1.09 3.67 7.54
N GLY A 248 -1.44 2.66 6.74
CA GLY A 248 -1.53 1.27 7.17
C GLY A 248 -0.23 0.75 7.75
N GLU A 249 0.88 0.93 7.04
CA GLU A 249 2.21 0.49 7.50
C GLU A 249 2.62 1.15 8.81
N VAL A 250 2.39 2.45 8.92
CA VAL A 250 2.71 3.23 10.12
C VAL A 250 1.85 2.80 11.31
N LEU A 251 0.61 2.37 11.09
CA LEU A 251 -0.26 1.79 12.13
C LEU A 251 0.11 0.35 12.52
N GLY A 252 1.17 -0.21 11.94
CA GLY A 252 1.71 -1.51 12.31
C GLY A 252 1.30 -2.67 11.42
N LEU A 253 0.71 -2.39 10.27
CA LEU A 253 0.49 -3.41 9.24
C LEU A 253 1.81 -3.70 8.56
N LYS A 254 2.37 -4.84 8.85
CA LYS A 254 3.51 -5.36 8.10
C LYS A 254 2.96 -6.15 6.92
N GLY A 255 3.21 -5.65 5.72
CA GLY A 255 2.82 -6.31 4.48
C GLY A 255 3.54 -7.62 4.26
#